data_20ef1ce72b4dba6d3007fcffd4ad9231
#
_entry.id   20ef1ce72b4dba6d3007fcffd4ad9231
#
_cell.length_a   1.000
_cell.length_b   1.000
_cell.length_c   1.000
_cell.angle_alpha   90.00
_cell.angle_beta   90.00
_cell.angle_gamma   90.00
#
_symmetry.space_group_name_H-M   'P 1'
#
loop_
_entity.id
_entity.type
_entity.pdbx_description
1 polymer ?
#
loop_
_entity_poly.entity_id
_entity_poly.type
_entity_poly.pdbx_seq_one_letter_code
_entity_poly.pdbx_strand_id
1 'polypeptide(L)'
;MKTIIVLLFSTLLVVACSKNRSDNKQVSQTAVEPDNSGRNVRDRDDQNKTTGDQSENEADRTITQNIRRAVTADGSLSTNAKNVKIITNNGMVTLRGPVKSEKEKAEIEAKAKQVAGVKSVDNQLEVAS
;
A
#
# COMPACT_ATOMS: atom_id res chain seq x y z
N MET A 1 38.74 -10.54 60.85
CA MET A 1 38.73 -9.34 61.71
C MET A 1 37.87 -8.26 61.03
N LYS A 2 36.97 -7.76 61.84
CA LYS A 2 36.27 -6.46 61.75
C LYS A 2 35.13 -6.43 60.72
N THR A 3 33.98 -6.72 61.21
CA THR A 3 32.99 -5.87 61.94
C THR A 3 32.32 -4.83 61.06
N ILE A 4 31.04 -5.06 60.81
CA ILE A 4 29.87 -4.28 61.30
C ILE A 4 29.66 -3.01 60.46
N ILE A 5 28.53 -2.80 59.87
CA ILE A 5 27.39 -2.13 60.52
C ILE A 5 26.14 -2.23 59.64
N VAL A 6 25.13 -2.73 60.28
CA VAL A 6 23.71 -2.64 59.94
C VAL A 6 23.29 -1.17 59.94
N LEU A 7 22.55 -0.75 58.96
CA LEU A 7 21.58 0.33 59.14
C LEU A 7 20.39 0.14 58.21
N LEU A 8 19.37 -0.32 58.84
CA LEU A 8 17.98 -0.26 58.42
C LEU A 8 17.59 1.21 58.11
N PHE A 9 17.18 1.45 56.89
CA PHE A 9 16.29 2.57 56.65
C PHE A 9 15.08 2.05 55.85
N SER A 10 14.09 1.73 56.64
CA SER A 10 12.70 1.60 56.23
C SER A 10 12.21 2.99 55.80
N THR A 11 11.98 3.17 54.54
CA THR A 11 11.11 4.24 54.06
C THR A 11 10.03 3.65 53.20
N LEU A 12 8.93 3.49 53.85
CA LEU A 12 7.62 3.22 53.28
C LEU A 12 7.24 4.39 52.35
N LEU A 13 7.44 4.24 51.06
CA LEU A 13 6.85 5.16 50.09
C LEU A 13 5.54 4.54 49.60
N VAL A 14 4.48 5.02 50.19
CA VAL A 14 3.13 4.87 49.65
C VAL A 14 3.08 5.62 48.35
N VAL A 15 3.24 4.92 47.22
CA VAL A 15 2.87 5.47 45.95
C VAL A 15 1.36 5.41 45.85
N ALA A 16 0.75 6.55 46.06
CA ALA A 16 -0.64 6.78 45.74
C ALA A 16 -0.81 6.47 44.23
N CYS A 17 -1.56 5.43 43.91
CA CYS A 17 -2.11 5.22 42.60
C CYS A 17 -2.98 6.45 42.27
N SER A 18 -2.39 7.41 41.59
CA SER A 18 -3.14 8.41 40.87
C SER A 18 -3.86 7.67 39.77
N LYS A 19 -5.13 7.46 39.96
CA LYS A 19 -6.08 6.95 39.00
C LYS A 19 -6.18 8.01 37.91
N ASN A 20 -5.27 7.94 36.96
CA ASN A 20 -5.35 8.75 35.76
C ASN A 20 -6.59 8.26 35.02
N ARG A 21 -7.67 8.95 35.25
CA ARG A 21 -8.88 8.86 34.47
C ARG A 21 -8.49 9.37 33.07
N SER A 22 -8.02 8.48 32.25
CA SER A 22 -7.99 8.74 30.82
C SER A 22 -9.42 9.01 30.41
N ASP A 23 -9.74 10.28 30.26
CA ASP A 23 -10.85 10.69 29.46
C ASP A 23 -10.65 10.02 28.09
N ASN A 24 -11.30 8.90 27.95
CA ASN A 24 -11.52 8.29 26.67
C ASN A 24 -12.40 9.27 25.88
N LYS A 25 -11.75 10.30 25.36
CA LYS A 25 -12.31 11.10 24.29
C LYS A 25 -12.50 10.11 23.16
N GLN A 26 -13.65 9.49 23.17
CA GLN A 26 -14.20 8.76 22.07
C GLN A 26 -14.13 9.72 20.90
N VAL A 27 -13.03 9.63 20.16
CA VAL A 27 -12.98 10.18 18.83
C VAL A 27 -14.09 9.44 18.14
N SER A 28 -15.23 10.09 17.98
CA SER A 28 -16.21 9.71 16.99
C SER A 28 -15.41 9.55 15.72
N GLN A 29 -15.08 8.31 15.40
CA GLN A 29 -14.80 7.96 14.02
C GLN A 29 -16.09 8.35 13.30
N THR A 30 -16.12 9.56 12.82
CA THR A 30 -16.96 9.87 11.69
C THR A 30 -16.55 8.81 10.69
N ALA A 31 -17.36 7.76 10.59
CA ALA A 31 -17.27 6.85 9.48
C ALA A 31 -17.30 7.78 8.27
N VAL A 32 -16.14 7.96 7.65
CA VAL A 32 -16.07 8.61 6.36
C VAL A 32 -16.95 7.73 5.50
N GLU A 33 -18.16 8.21 5.20
CA GLU A 33 -19.00 7.51 4.25
C GLU A 33 -18.15 7.26 3.02
N PRO A 34 -18.05 6.01 2.59
CA PRO A 34 -17.23 5.69 1.43
C PRO A 34 -17.74 6.54 0.28
N ASP A 35 -16.84 7.31 -0.30
CA ASP A 35 -17.12 8.08 -1.49
C ASP A 35 -17.68 7.12 -2.56
N ASN A 36 -18.98 7.20 -2.82
CA ASN A 36 -19.69 6.41 -3.82
C ASN A 36 -19.44 6.96 -5.24
N SER A 37 -18.33 7.65 -5.47
CA SER A 37 -17.89 7.98 -6.82
C SER A 37 -17.73 6.70 -7.64
N GLY A 38 -17.99 6.76 -8.93
CA GLY A 38 -17.90 5.61 -9.82
C GLY A 38 -16.55 4.89 -9.79
N ARG A 39 -15.52 5.53 -9.25
CA ARG A 39 -14.17 4.95 -9.02
C ARG A 39 -14.19 3.93 -7.88
N ASN A 40 -14.89 4.24 -6.78
CA ASN A 40 -14.96 3.33 -5.63
C ASN A 40 -15.96 2.18 -5.85
N VAL A 41 -16.94 2.34 -6.71
CA VAL A 41 -17.89 1.26 -7.05
C VAL A 41 -17.17 0.13 -7.78
N ARG A 42 -16.25 0.46 -8.70
CA ARG A 42 -15.46 -0.55 -9.44
C ARG A 42 -14.48 -1.32 -8.55
N ASP A 43 -13.98 -0.70 -7.47
CA ASP A 43 -13.07 -1.37 -6.54
C ASP A 43 -13.81 -2.31 -5.56
N ARG A 44 -15.16 -2.31 -5.57
CA ARG A 44 -15.99 -3.18 -4.72
C ARG A 44 -16.44 -4.47 -5.39
N ASP A 45 -16.33 -4.55 -6.72
CA ASP A 45 -16.65 -5.78 -7.41
C ASP A 45 -15.63 -6.86 -7.04
N ASP A 46 -16.11 -8.01 -6.58
CA ASP A 46 -15.30 -9.16 -6.16
C ASP A 46 -14.37 -9.69 -7.26
N GLN A 47 -14.57 -9.24 -8.49
CA GLN A 47 -13.70 -9.54 -9.64
C GLN A 47 -12.54 -8.55 -9.82
N ASN A 48 -12.53 -7.46 -9.07
CA ASN A 48 -11.50 -6.45 -9.16
C ASN A 48 -10.31 -6.80 -8.26
N LYS A 49 -9.22 -7.17 -8.89
CA LYS A 49 -7.95 -7.40 -8.19
C LYS A 49 -7.44 -6.12 -7.53
N THR A 50 -7.10 -6.22 -6.27
CA THR A 50 -6.53 -5.15 -5.47
C THR A 50 -5.03 -5.40 -5.23
N THR A 51 -4.35 -4.48 -4.58
CA THR A 51 -2.97 -4.69 -4.16
C THR A 51 -2.81 -5.85 -3.16
N GLY A 52 -3.90 -6.25 -2.48
CA GLY A 52 -3.92 -7.43 -1.61
C GLY A 52 -3.89 -8.76 -2.40
N ASP A 53 -4.26 -8.73 -3.68
CA ASP A 53 -4.23 -9.91 -4.55
C ASP A 53 -2.86 -10.11 -5.21
N GLN A 54 -1.88 -9.28 -4.87
CA GLN A 54 -0.51 -9.46 -5.32
C GLN A 54 0.02 -10.79 -4.82
N SER A 55 0.51 -11.62 -5.73
CA SER A 55 1.16 -12.87 -5.37
C SER A 55 2.36 -12.65 -4.43
N GLU A 56 2.46 -13.46 -3.39
CA GLU A 56 3.63 -13.49 -2.52
C GLU A 56 4.83 -14.18 -3.18
N ASN A 57 4.66 -14.73 -4.36
CA ASN A 57 5.73 -15.34 -5.12
C ASN A 57 6.81 -14.29 -5.45
N GLU A 58 8.06 -14.60 -5.14
CA GLU A 58 9.21 -13.72 -5.38
C GLU A 58 9.35 -13.34 -6.86
N ALA A 59 9.06 -14.26 -7.78
CA ALA A 59 9.07 -14.00 -9.20
C ALA A 59 8.07 -12.90 -9.60
N ASP A 60 6.84 -12.97 -9.10
CA ASP A 60 5.80 -11.98 -9.40
C ASP A 60 6.12 -10.61 -8.79
N ARG A 61 6.71 -10.61 -7.59
CA ARG A 61 7.18 -9.38 -6.95
C ARG A 61 8.29 -8.71 -7.78
N THR A 62 9.22 -9.50 -8.28
CA THR A 62 10.30 -9.03 -9.15
C THR A 62 9.75 -8.43 -10.45
N ILE A 63 8.79 -9.11 -11.09
CA ILE A 63 8.09 -8.59 -12.29
C ILE A 63 7.45 -7.24 -11.99
N THR A 64 6.67 -7.15 -10.91
CA THR A 64 6.01 -5.91 -10.50
C THR A 64 7.02 -4.78 -10.29
N GLN A 65 8.14 -5.05 -9.61
CA GLN A 65 9.19 -4.06 -9.38
C GLN A 65 9.84 -3.58 -10.67
N ASN A 66 10.13 -4.49 -11.59
CA ASN A 66 10.76 -4.16 -12.87
C ASN A 66 9.83 -3.32 -13.75
N ILE A 67 8.54 -3.66 -13.82
CA ILE A 67 7.54 -2.85 -14.53
C ILE A 67 7.47 -1.46 -13.90
N ARG A 68 7.35 -1.37 -12.58
CA ARG A 68 7.30 -0.08 -11.87
C ARG A 68 8.52 0.77 -12.15
N ARG A 69 9.70 0.18 -12.13
CA ARG A 69 10.95 0.88 -12.46
C ARG A 69 10.94 1.41 -13.89
N ALA A 70 10.52 0.59 -14.84
CA ALA A 70 10.46 0.99 -16.24
C ALA A 70 9.46 2.14 -16.50
N VAL A 71 8.32 2.11 -15.79
CA VAL A 71 7.29 3.16 -15.89
C VAL A 71 7.74 4.46 -15.20
N THR A 72 8.33 4.37 -14.00
CA THR A 72 8.75 5.57 -13.25
C THR A 72 9.97 6.25 -13.85
N ALA A 73 10.87 5.50 -14.49
CA ALA A 73 12.06 6.03 -15.15
C ALA A 73 11.75 6.78 -16.45
N ASP A 74 10.55 6.58 -17.00
CA ASP A 74 10.17 7.25 -18.24
C ASP A 74 9.73 8.68 -17.98
N GLY A 75 10.52 9.64 -18.48
CA GLY A 75 10.23 11.08 -18.38
C GLY A 75 9.04 11.54 -19.22
N SER A 76 8.63 10.78 -20.23
CA SER A 76 7.50 11.12 -21.11
C SER A 76 6.14 10.84 -20.47
N LEU A 77 6.10 9.95 -19.47
CA LEU A 77 4.88 9.58 -18.79
C LEU A 77 4.48 10.61 -17.73
N SER A 78 3.17 10.89 -17.65
CA SER A 78 2.62 11.78 -16.64
C SER A 78 2.73 11.19 -15.22
N THR A 79 2.54 12.03 -14.22
CA THR A 79 2.49 11.60 -12.81
C THR A 79 1.38 10.56 -12.58
N ASN A 80 0.23 10.72 -13.23
CA ASN A 80 -0.87 9.75 -13.12
C ASN A 80 -0.44 8.39 -13.67
N ALA A 81 0.20 8.38 -14.84
CA ALA A 81 0.72 7.16 -15.48
C ALA A 81 1.77 6.46 -14.60
N LYS A 82 2.62 7.22 -13.91
CA LYS A 82 3.64 6.67 -12.98
C LYS A 82 3.04 6.09 -11.69
N ASN A 83 1.83 6.47 -11.34
CA ASN A 83 1.14 6.01 -10.14
C ASN A 83 0.10 4.90 -10.39
N VAL A 84 0.11 4.30 -11.58
CA VAL A 84 -0.80 3.19 -11.88
C VAL A 84 -0.55 1.98 -10.97
N LYS A 85 -1.62 1.26 -10.64
CA LYS A 85 -1.52 -0.01 -9.91
C LYS A 85 -1.03 -1.10 -10.87
N ILE A 86 -0.04 -1.83 -10.43
CA ILE A 86 0.53 -2.98 -11.12
C ILE A 86 0.38 -4.18 -10.21
N ILE A 87 -0.36 -5.18 -10.64
CA ILE A 87 -0.64 -6.41 -9.90
C ILE A 87 -0.16 -7.56 -10.75
N THR A 88 0.71 -8.41 -10.21
CA THR A 88 1.20 -9.60 -10.91
C THR A 88 0.80 -10.84 -10.14
N ASN A 89 0.28 -11.82 -10.84
CA ASN A 89 -0.07 -13.12 -10.30
C ASN A 89 0.27 -14.22 -11.31
N ASN A 90 1.18 -15.13 -10.95
CA ASN A 90 1.68 -16.20 -11.83
C ASN A 90 2.17 -15.71 -13.20
N GLY A 91 2.75 -14.51 -13.27
CA GLY A 91 3.22 -13.88 -14.50
C GLY A 91 2.13 -13.15 -15.30
N MET A 92 0.88 -13.17 -14.85
CA MET A 92 -0.18 -12.35 -15.40
C MET A 92 -0.16 -10.97 -14.74
N VAL A 93 -0.05 -9.93 -15.54
CA VAL A 93 0.02 -8.55 -15.06
C VAL A 93 -1.31 -7.85 -15.31
N THR A 94 -1.88 -7.25 -14.28
CA THR A 94 -3.05 -6.38 -14.38
C THR A 94 -2.62 -4.94 -14.12
N LEU A 95 -2.90 -4.05 -15.06
CA LEU A 95 -2.61 -2.61 -14.97
C LEU A 95 -3.90 -1.85 -14.73
N ARG A 96 -3.97 -1.03 -13.68
CA ARG A 96 -5.17 -0.24 -13.32
C ARG A 96 -4.80 1.17 -12.91
N GLY A 97 -5.61 2.10 -13.30
CA GLY A 97 -5.50 3.51 -12.88
C GLY A 97 -5.71 4.49 -14.02
N PRO A 98 -5.74 5.80 -13.69
CA PRO A 98 -5.93 6.85 -14.66
C PRO A 98 -4.63 7.17 -15.40
N VAL A 99 -4.73 7.40 -16.69
CA VAL A 99 -3.67 7.93 -17.57
C VAL A 99 -4.20 9.13 -18.35
N LYS A 100 -3.32 9.97 -18.87
CA LYS A 100 -3.73 11.18 -19.60
C LYS A 100 -4.16 10.94 -21.04
N SER A 101 -3.70 9.85 -21.65
CA SER A 101 -3.96 9.58 -23.06
C SER A 101 -3.89 8.10 -23.38
N GLU A 102 -4.48 7.71 -24.51
CA GLU A 102 -4.34 6.35 -25.06
C GLU A 102 -2.88 6.02 -25.39
N LYS A 103 -2.07 7.03 -25.73
CA LYS A 103 -0.63 6.84 -25.95
C LYS A 103 0.06 6.35 -24.66
N GLU A 104 -0.17 7.01 -23.53
CA GLU A 104 0.40 6.56 -22.23
C GLU A 104 -0.06 5.13 -21.87
N LYS A 105 -1.34 4.82 -22.13
CA LYS A 105 -1.91 3.49 -21.94
C LYS A 105 -1.17 2.44 -22.72
N ALA A 106 -0.92 2.69 -24.00
CA ALA A 106 -0.19 1.78 -24.89
C ALA A 106 1.30 1.67 -24.49
N GLU A 107 1.93 2.76 -24.09
CA GLU A 107 3.34 2.78 -23.66
C GLU A 107 3.55 1.96 -22.37
N ILE A 108 2.66 2.10 -21.39
CA ILE A 108 2.75 1.33 -20.13
C ILE A 108 2.55 -0.16 -20.41
N GLU A 109 1.60 -0.51 -21.26
CA GLU A 109 1.36 -1.89 -21.66
C GLU A 109 2.58 -2.49 -22.38
N ALA A 110 3.17 -1.75 -23.32
CA ALA A 110 4.37 -2.18 -24.04
C ALA A 110 5.55 -2.43 -23.07
N LYS A 111 5.76 -1.53 -22.11
CA LYS A 111 6.79 -1.69 -21.08
C LYS A 111 6.54 -2.92 -20.22
N ALA A 112 5.29 -3.17 -19.82
CA ALA A 112 4.94 -4.35 -19.04
C ALA A 112 5.22 -5.64 -19.83
N LYS A 113 4.87 -5.69 -21.10
CA LYS A 113 5.13 -6.86 -21.96
C LYS A 113 6.61 -7.16 -22.19
N GLN A 114 7.47 -6.15 -22.11
CA GLN A 114 8.93 -6.31 -22.29
C GLN A 114 9.64 -6.88 -21.06
N VAL A 115 8.99 -6.91 -19.89
CA VAL A 115 9.60 -7.43 -18.67
C VAL A 115 9.66 -8.94 -18.69
N ALA A 116 10.85 -9.49 -18.39
CA ALA A 116 11.04 -10.93 -18.32
C ALA A 116 10.13 -11.57 -17.26
N GLY A 117 9.50 -12.69 -17.63
CA GLY A 117 8.58 -13.42 -16.76
C GLY A 117 7.10 -13.04 -16.94
N VAL A 118 6.79 -11.96 -17.65
CA VAL A 118 5.41 -11.59 -17.99
C VAL A 118 4.86 -12.56 -19.05
N LYS A 119 3.75 -13.20 -18.73
CA LYS A 119 3.04 -14.13 -19.61
C LYS A 119 1.91 -13.43 -20.37
N SER A 120 1.21 -12.55 -19.69
CA SER A 120 0.12 -11.76 -20.27
C SER A 120 -0.05 -10.44 -19.52
N VAL A 121 -0.61 -9.45 -20.22
CA VAL A 121 -0.93 -8.14 -19.63
C VAL A 121 -2.40 -7.87 -19.87
N ASP A 122 -3.11 -7.65 -18.77
CA ASP A 122 -4.49 -7.18 -18.75
C ASP A 122 -4.47 -5.66 -18.50
N ASN A 123 -4.81 -4.89 -19.53
CA ASN A 123 -4.72 -3.44 -19.50
C ASN A 123 -6.07 -2.81 -19.18
N GLN A 124 -6.29 -2.52 -17.90
CA GLN A 124 -7.47 -1.86 -17.35
C GLN A 124 -7.21 -0.37 -17.04
N LEU A 125 -6.25 0.26 -17.74
CA LEU A 125 -5.99 1.68 -17.62
C LEU A 125 -7.11 2.51 -18.27
N GLU A 126 -7.46 3.61 -17.63
CA GLU A 126 -8.53 4.49 -18.08
C GLU A 126 -7.95 5.88 -18.42
N VAL A 127 -8.35 6.42 -19.57
CA VAL A 127 -7.98 7.80 -19.93
C VAL A 127 -8.84 8.74 -19.09
N ALA A 128 -8.18 9.51 -18.22
CA ALA A 128 -8.84 10.54 -17.42
C ALA A 128 -9.02 11.80 -18.29
N SER A 129 -10.27 12.20 -18.48
CA SER A 129 -10.65 13.46 -19.13
C SER A 129 -10.36 14.64 -18.22
#